data_7d3291930f4159099e9918c1cd5864a9
#
_entry.id   7d3291930f4159099e9918c1cd5864a9
#
_cell.length_a   1.000
_cell.length_b   1.000
_cell.length_c   1.000
_cell.angle_alpha   90.00
_cell.angle_beta   90.00
_cell.angle_gamma   90.00
#
_symmetry.space_group_name_H-M   'P 1'
#
loop_
_entity.id
_entity.type
_entity.pdbx_description
1 polymer ?
#
loop_
_entity_poly.entity_id
_entity_poly.type
_entity_poly.pdbx_seq_one_letter_code
_entity_poly.pdbx_strand_id
1 'polypeptide(L)'
;MNKKKLISVVAGILVLCALVVWCVFEIRTSTVASKITIDEAEKLVNEQFDEIATTKATKQIAENNHITVKDVSYGDEKNAILTCSIETQDVYGSVSSKYDEFLSADIKKKNSTMFKSALDFKLEFEDKIVALIENSEKITKEAELYLYETENGYEIYADKVALNAVFGGISDIQKEVQEKKTYNILASNGSVREEEIKSTNVGKGFAECFSTRVSLSKPETNSGIVKAWNKIKKDFEINFINHDRWKTIFKGLWITIKLTVCALLIGIVLGFLVAFVRCTYLKTKKHGIILSFFNSIAQIYLTVIRGTPAVVQIMIIYFVIFMPLGVDKFLSAVVCFGLNSGAYVAEIVRGGIMSVDDGQIEAGRSLGFNYMQTMLYIVFPQAFKAVLPALANEFVVLLKETSVAFYIGLGDLMYAGNAIRSATYSPFMPLVAVALIYLVMVLGLSRLVSMLERRLRTNER
;
A
#
# COMPACT_ATOMS: atom_id res chain seq x y z
N MET A 1 5.30 4.03 34.93
CA MET A 1 4.26 4.89 34.27
C MET A 1 2.90 4.25 34.50
N ASN A 2 1.94 4.99 35.08
CA ASN A 2 0.64 4.45 35.48
C ASN A 2 -0.13 3.99 34.23
N LYS A 3 -0.88 2.84 34.28
CA LYS A 3 -1.65 2.31 33.15
C LYS A 3 -2.47 3.40 32.41
N LYS A 4 -3.05 4.33 33.18
CA LYS A 4 -3.78 5.51 32.65
C LYS A 4 -2.89 6.46 31.83
N LYS A 5 -1.63 6.70 32.24
CA LYS A 5 -0.69 7.55 31.48
C LYS A 5 -0.23 6.91 30.17
N LEU A 6 -0.05 5.59 30.12
CA LEU A 6 0.37 4.90 28.90
C LEU A 6 -0.78 4.85 27.87
N ILE A 7 -2.02 4.56 28.33
CA ILE A 7 -3.21 4.62 27.49
C ILE A 7 -3.45 6.04 26.97
N SER A 8 -3.23 7.06 27.82
CA SER A 8 -3.34 8.46 27.44
C SER A 8 -2.29 8.86 26.41
N VAL A 9 -1.03 8.38 26.51
CA VAL A 9 0.02 8.67 25.53
C VAL A 9 -0.24 7.95 24.19
N VAL A 10 -0.64 6.69 24.22
CA VAL A 10 -0.99 5.95 22.99
C VAL A 10 -2.26 6.50 22.35
N ALA A 11 -3.28 6.84 23.14
CA ALA A 11 -4.45 7.54 22.65
C ALA A 11 -4.11 8.95 22.12
N GLY A 12 -3.21 9.68 22.77
CA GLY A 12 -2.72 10.97 22.30
C GLY A 12 -1.97 10.88 20.97
N ILE A 13 -1.13 9.87 20.78
CA ILE A 13 -0.43 9.63 19.50
C ILE A 13 -1.42 9.24 18.41
N LEU A 14 -2.39 8.38 18.69
CA LEU A 14 -3.45 8.01 17.74
C LEU A 14 -4.34 9.20 17.39
N VAL A 15 -4.68 10.04 18.35
CA VAL A 15 -5.43 11.29 18.14
C VAL A 15 -4.58 12.30 17.36
N LEU A 16 -3.28 12.41 17.62
CA LEU A 16 -2.37 13.29 16.87
C LEU A 16 -2.20 12.81 15.42
N CYS A 17 -2.05 11.51 15.21
CA CYS A 17 -2.02 10.94 13.86
C CYS A 17 -3.37 11.14 13.13
N ALA A 18 -4.49 10.96 13.81
CA ALA A 18 -5.81 11.24 13.27
C ALA A 18 -6.02 12.72 12.98
N LEU A 19 -5.54 13.63 13.85
CA LEU A 19 -5.59 15.08 13.67
C LEU A 19 -4.68 15.54 12.52
N VAL A 20 -3.49 14.99 12.38
CA VAL A 20 -2.59 15.29 11.24
C VAL A 20 -3.21 14.82 9.93
N VAL A 21 -3.79 13.62 9.90
CA VAL A 21 -4.54 13.13 8.74
C VAL A 21 -5.75 14.01 8.48
N TRP A 22 -6.47 14.44 9.51
CA TRP A 22 -7.63 15.32 9.40
C TRP A 22 -7.23 16.74 8.94
N CYS A 23 -6.17 17.35 9.50
CA CYS A 23 -5.65 18.66 9.06
C CYS A 23 -5.14 18.65 7.62
N VAL A 24 -4.44 17.58 7.19
CA VAL A 24 -4.01 17.41 5.79
C VAL A 24 -5.24 17.24 4.87
N PHE A 25 -6.33 16.68 5.38
CA PHE A 25 -7.58 16.53 4.66
C PHE A 25 -8.36 17.85 4.57
N GLU A 26 -8.43 18.63 5.66
CA GLU A 26 -9.17 19.90 5.70
C GLU A 26 -8.51 21.03 4.90
N ILE A 27 -7.18 21.06 4.81
CA ILE A 27 -6.46 22.00 3.94
C ILE A 27 -6.76 21.77 2.46
N ARG A 28 -7.17 20.55 2.06
CA ARG A 28 -7.62 20.21 0.70
C ARG A 28 -9.11 20.48 0.43
N THR A 29 -9.92 20.70 1.46
CA THR A 29 -11.39 20.79 1.30
C THR A 29 -11.97 22.18 1.47
N SER A 30 -11.16 23.20 1.70
CA SER A 30 -11.64 24.57 1.96
C SER A 30 -11.72 25.51 0.74
N THR A 31 -11.75 24.97 -0.48
CA THR A 31 -12.17 25.75 -1.65
C THR A 31 -13.69 25.65 -1.75
N VAL A 32 -14.37 26.75 -1.42
CA VAL A 32 -15.81 26.92 -1.66
C VAL A 32 -16.00 26.83 -3.17
N ALA A 33 -16.68 25.78 -3.62
CA ALA A 33 -17.07 25.63 -5.01
C ALA A 33 -17.84 26.88 -5.44
N SER A 34 -17.37 27.62 -6.45
CA SER A 34 -18.12 28.70 -7.06
C SER A 34 -19.38 28.08 -7.64
N LYS A 35 -20.57 28.58 -7.22
CA LYS A 35 -21.82 28.08 -7.77
C LYS A 35 -21.85 28.42 -9.26
N ILE A 36 -21.90 27.36 -10.07
CA ILE A 36 -22.03 27.52 -11.51
C ILE A 36 -23.42 28.05 -11.86
N THR A 37 -23.52 29.01 -12.75
CA THR A 37 -24.80 29.53 -13.25
C THR A 37 -25.37 28.61 -14.33
N ILE A 38 -26.68 28.71 -14.59
CA ILE A 38 -27.35 27.92 -15.66
C ILE A 38 -26.67 28.15 -17.00
N ASP A 39 -26.42 29.41 -17.37
CA ASP A 39 -25.78 29.76 -18.64
C ASP A 39 -24.34 29.20 -18.76
N GLU A 40 -23.55 29.25 -17.68
CA GLU A 40 -22.22 28.67 -17.64
C GLU A 40 -22.25 27.15 -17.73
N ALA A 41 -23.21 26.52 -17.06
CA ALA A 41 -23.39 25.06 -17.10
C ALA A 41 -23.81 24.59 -18.51
N GLU A 42 -24.74 25.30 -19.15
CA GLU A 42 -25.23 25.02 -20.51
C GLU A 42 -24.08 25.14 -21.54
N LYS A 43 -23.30 26.21 -21.44
CA LYS A 43 -22.14 26.42 -22.32
C LYS A 43 -21.11 25.29 -22.14
N LEU A 44 -20.77 24.96 -20.89
CA LEU A 44 -19.80 23.95 -20.57
C LEU A 44 -20.23 22.55 -21.02
N VAL A 45 -21.51 22.23 -20.85
CA VAL A 45 -22.09 20.95 -21.28
C VAL A 45 -21.99 20.78 -22.78
N ASN A 46 -22.41 21.79 -23.55
CA ASN A 46 -22.35 21.73 -25.01
C ASN A 46 -20.91 21.68 -25.54
N GLU A 47 -19.97 22.45 -24.96
CA GLU A 47 -18.54 22.39 -25.33
C GLU A 47 -17.89 21.00 -25.02
N GLN A 48 -18.17 20.42 -23.86
CA GLN A 48 -17.56 19.13 -23.48
C GLN A 48 -18.19 17.95 -24.23
N PHE A 49 -19.43 18.01 -24.69
CA PHE A 49 -20.01 16.89 -25.45
C PHE A 49 -19.35 16.72 -26.82
N ASP A 50 -18.84 17.76 -27.43
CA ASP A 50 -18.03 17.65 -28.65
C ASP A 50 -16.73 16.89 -28.42
N GLU A 51 -16.10 17.09 -27.26
CA GLU A 51 -14.87 16.37 -26.87
C GLU A 51 -15.11 14.92 -26.50
N ILE A 52 -16.29 14.56 -25.99
CA ILE A 52 -16.72 13.23 -25.61
C ILE A 52 -16.94 12.34 -26.83
N ALA A 53 -17.39 12.90 -27.91
CA ALA A 53 -17.64 12.20 -29.16
C ALA A 53 -16.31 11.78 -29.83
N THR A 54 -16.07 10.48 -29.95
CA THR A 54 -14.78 9.96 -30.44
C THR A 54 -14.84 9.34 -31.82
N THR A 55 -16.03 8.96 -32.26
CA THR A 55 -16.25 8.30 -33.55
C THR A 55 -16.97 9.24 -34.53
N LYS A 56 -16.96 8.91 -35.81
CA LYS A 56 -17.69 9.72 -36.81
C LYS A 56 -19.20 9.81 -36.50
N ALA A 57 -19.79 8.68 -36.09
CA ALA A 57 -21.20 8.63 -35.74
C ALA A 57 -21.52 9.47 -34.50
N THR A 58 -20.74 9.35 -33.43
CA THR A 58 -20.97 10.14 -32.22
C THR A 58 -20.70 11.63 -32.42
N LYS A 59 -19.72 12.00 -33.26
CA LYS A 59 -19.47 13.40 -33.65
C LYS A 59 -20.61 13.97 -34.41
N GLN A 60 -21.16 13.26 -35.40
CA GLN A 60 -22.31 13.67 -36.17
C GLN A 60 -23.52 13.95 -35.28
N ILE A 61 -23.75 13.13 -34.26
CA ILE A 61 -24.82 13.33 -33.30
C ILE A 61 -24.52 14.57 -32.43
N ALA A 62 -23.30 14.69 -31.88
CA ALA A 62 -22.94 15.82 -31.03
C ALA A 62 -23.02 17.16 -31.71
N GLU A 63 -22.55 17.28 -32.95
CA GLU A 63 -22.64 18.50 -33.77
C GLU A 63 -24.08 18.98 -34.04
N ASN A 64 -25.07 18.07 -34.00
CA ASN A 64 -26.47 18.38 -34.22
C ASN A 64 -27.31 18.42 -32.94
N ASN A 65 -26.72 18.13 -31.80
CA ASN A 65 -27.39 18.21 -30.52
C ASN A 65 -27.46 19.63 -30.00
N HIS A 66 -28.52 19.90 -29.24
CA HIS A 66 -28.63 21.10 -28.44
C HIS A 66 -29.13 20.73 -27.05
N ILE A 67 -28.29 21.00 -26.04
CA ILE A 67 -28.59 20.67 -24.64
C ILE A 67 -28.92 21.97 -23.93
N THR A 68 -30.15 22.09 -23.46
CA THR A 68 -30.65 23.23 -22.70
C THR A 68 -30.73 22.80 -21.21
N VAL A 69 -30.07 23.55 -20.34
CA VAL A 69 -30.11 23.31 -18.90
C VAL A 69 -31.33 24.00 -18.29
N LYS A 70 -32.27 23.20 -17.76
CA LYS A 70 -33.51 23.73 -17.15
C LYS A 70 -33.30 24.11 -15.68
N ASP A 71 -32.51 23.34 -14.94
CA ASP A 71 -32.26 23.54 -13.52
C ASP A 71 -30.89 23.01 -13.12
N VAL A 72 -30.30 23.64 -12.10
CA VAL A 72 -29.04 23.25 -11.49
C VAL A 72 -29.26 23.02 -10.01
N SER A 73 -29.24 21.76 -9.58
CA SER A 73 -29.27 21.35 -8.17
C SER A 73 -27.90 20.92 -7.69
N TYR A 74 -27.57 21.23 -6.44
CA TYR A 74 -26.29 20.89 -5.86
C TYR A 74 -26.44 19.68 -4.97
N GLY A 75 -25.67 18.60 -5.27
CA GLY A 75 -25.51 17.45 -4.38
C GLY A 75 -24.45 17.72 -3.31
N ASP A 76 -24.16 16.69 -2.47
CA ASP A 76 -23.15 16.80 -1.44
C ASP A 76 -21.73 17.05 -2.03
N GLU A 77 -21.21 18.21 -1.72
CA GLU A 77 -19.81 18.67 -1.67
C GLU A 77 -19.06 19.05 -2.96
N LYS A 78 -19.30 18.55 -4.15
CA LYS A 78 -18.52 18.97 -5.36
C LYS A 78 -19.22 18.63 -6.68
N ASN A 79 -20.47 18.37 -6.66
CA ASN A 79 -21.22 18.00 -7.86
C ASN A 79 -22.47 18.87 -8.04
N ALA A 80 -22.70 19.28 -9.26
CA ALA A 80 -23.97 19.85 -9.68
C ALA A 80 -24.74 18.81 -10.50
N ILE A 81 -26.02 18.66 -10.23
CA ILE A 81 -26.93 17.85 -11.03
C ILE A 81 -27.69 18.80 -11.92
N LEU A 82 -27.55 18.62 -13.24
CA LEU A 82 -28.18 19.41 -14.24
C LEU A 82 -29.40 18.67 -14.79
N THR A 83 -30.58 19.25 -14.67
CA THR A 83 -31.75 18.74 -15.37
C THR A 83 -31.79 19.36 -16.76
N CYS A 84 -31.60 18.53 -17.79
CA CYS A 84 -31.42 18.98 -19.16
C CYS A 84 -32.57 18.53 -20.06
N SER A 85 -32.89 19.40 -21.01
CA SER A 85 -33.69 19.09 -22.21
C SER A 85 -32.73 18.95 -23.38
N ILE A 86 -32.71 17.78 -24.00
CA ILE A 86 -31.75 17.43 -25.04
C ILE A 86 -32.51 17.27 -26.36
N GLU A 87 -32.27 18.17 -27.30
CA GLU A 87 -32.69 18.01 -28.70
C GLU A 87 -31.62 17.23 -29.44
N THR A 88 -31.92 16.00 -29.87
CA THR A 88 -30.98 15.08 -30.51
C THR A 88 -31.63 14.38 -31.70
N GLN A 89 -30.83 13.73 -32.51
CA GLN A 89 -31.29 12.91 -33.62
C GLN A 89 -31.88 11.59 -33.15
N ASP A 90 -32.98 11.11 -33.76
CA ASP A 90 -33.56 9.80 -33.49
C ASP A 90 -32.71 8.69 -34.14
N VAL A 91 -31.61 8.36 -33.51
CA VAL A 91 -30.69 7.34 -33.98
C VAL A 91 -31.31 5.96 -33.85
N TYR A 92 -32.08 5.71 -32.76
CA TYR A 92 -32.77 4.43 -32.59
C TYR A 92 -33.77 4.15 -33.70
N GLY A 93 -34.69 5.08 -33.96
CA GLY A 93 -35.71 4.92 -35.02
C GLY A 93 -35.12 4.77 -36.42
N SER A 94 -34.08 5.54 -36.73
CA SER A 94 -33.45 5.55 -38.05
C SER A 94 -32.57 4.33 -38.33
N VAL A 95 -31.77 3.91 -37.34
CA VAL A 95 -30.82 2.80 -37.51
C VAL A 95 -31.47 1.44 -37.29
N SER A 96 -32.33 1.31 -36.27
CA SER A 96 -33.00 0.05 -35.93
C SER A 96 -33.90 -0.43 -37.08
N SER A 97 -34.69 0.46 -37.69
CA SER A 97 -35.59 0.11 -38.77
C SER A 97 -34.90 -0.38 -40.06
N LYS A 98 -33.66 0.07 -40.30
CA LYS A 98 -32.90 -0.26 -41.52
C LYS A 98 -31.76 -1.22 -41.31
N TYR A 99 -31.53 -1.69 -40.07
CA TYR A 99 -30.37 -2.47 -39.70
C TYR A 99 -30.32 -3.82 -40.44
N ASP A 100 -31.45 -4.51 -40.57
CA ASP A 100 -31.56 -5.78 -41.31
C ASP A 100 -31.35 -5.64 -42.83
N GLU A 101 -31.85 -4.57 -43.41
CA GLU A 101 -31.65 -4.24 -44.84
C GLU A 101 -30.18 -3.95 -45.13
N PHE A 102 -29.57 -3.26 -44.26
CA PHE A 102 -28.20 -2.83 -44.28
C PHE A 102 -27.19 -3.98 -44.17
N LEU A 103 -27.42 -4.95 -43.24
CA LEU A 103 -26.63 -6.16 -43.14
C LEU A 103 -26.86 -7.11 -44.31
N SER A 104 -28.11 -7.26 -44.78
CA SER A 104 -28.43 -8.20 -45.86
C SER A 104 -27.82 -7.79 -47.18
N ALA A 105 -27.69 -6.51 -47.47
CA ALA A 105 -27.06 -6.01 -48.68
C ALA A 105 -25.58 -6.40 -48.82
N ASP A 106 -24.87 -6.50 -47.73
CA ASP A 106 -23.44 -6.75 -47.73
C ASP A 106 -23.05 -8.22 -47.58
N ILE A 107 -23.86 -9.01 -46.89
CA ILE A 107 -23.67 -10.47 -46.83
C ILE A 107 -23.79 -11.09 -48.21
N LYS A 108 -24.65 -10.53 -49.10
CA LYS A 108 -24.73 -10.90 -50.52
C LYS A 108 -23.43 -10.69 -51.29
N LYS A 109 -22.68 -9.64 -50.97
CA LYS A 109 -21.47 -9.24 -51.72
C LYS A 109 -20.25 -10.10 -51.41
N LYS A 110 -20.16 -10.73 -50.24
CA LYS A 110 -18.97 -11.37 -49.70
C LYS A 110 -19.01 -12.89 -49.54
N ASN A 111 -19.95 -13.62 -50.14
CA ASN A 111 -20.03 -15.08 -50.09
C ASN A 111 -19.69 -15.67 -48.70
N SER A 112 -20.52 -15.44 -47.70
CA SER A 112 -20.51 -16.12 -46.41
C SER A 112 -19.32 -15.92 -45.44
N THR A 113 -18.34 -15.11 -45.74
CA THR A 113 -17.29 -14.82 -44.75
C THR A 113 -17.67 -13.55 -43.97
N MET A 114 -18.31 -13.78 -42.84
CA MET A 114 -18.63 -12.73 -41.86
C MET A 114 -17.39 -12.03 -41.37
N PHE A 115 -17.59 -10.77 -40.92
CA PHE A 115 -16.55 -9.91 -40.40
C PHE A 115 -15.59 -10.67 -39.47
N LYS A 116 -14.32 -10.69 -39.83
CA LYS A 116 -13.27 -11.35 -39.04
C LYS A 116 -12.99 -10.67 -37.73
N SER A 117 -13.31 -9.36 -37.65
CA SER A 117 -13.14 -8.54 -36.45
C SER A 117 -14.20 -7.46 -36.32
N ALA A 118 -14.36 -6.89 -35.13
CA ALA A 118 -15.18 -5.72 -34.89
C ALA A 118 -14.72 -4.49 -35.70
N LEU A 119 -13.40 -4.37 -35.91
CA LEU A 119 -12.82 -3.29 -36.71
C LEU A 119 -13.23 -3.37 -38.19
N ASP A 120 -13.30 -4.58 -38.78
CA ASP A 120 -13.75 -4.75 -40.16
C ASP A 120 -15.19 -4.25 -40.34
N PHE A 121 -16.07 -4.53 -39.38
CA PHE A 121 -17.42 -4.00 -39.35
C PHE A 121 -17.43 -2.47 -39.30
N LYS A 122 -16.69 -1.90 -38.37
CA LYS A 122 -16.60 -0.44 -38.19
C LYS A 122 -16.15 0.24 -39.48
N LEU A 123 -15.06 -0.19 -40.08
CA LEU A 123 -14.53 0.41 -41.32
C LEU A 123 -15.48 0.35 -42.48
N GLU A 124 -16.36 -0.62 -42.56
CA GLU A 124 -17.29 -0.80 -43.67
C GLU A 124 -18.62 -0.10 -43.46
N PHE A 125 -19.08 0.00 -42.23
CA PHE A 125 -20.43 0.48 -41.94
C PHE A 125 -20.51 1.85 -41.26
N GLU A 126 -19.42 2.37 -40.70
CA GLU A 126 -19.45 3.66 -39.99
C GLU A 126 -20.00 4.79 -40.88
N ASP A 127 -19.55 4.89 -42.13
CA ASP A 127 -20.02 5.98 -43.05
C ASP A 127 -21.50 5.81 -43.44
N LYS A 128 -21.99 4.57 -43.53
CA LYS A 128 -23.41 4.31 -43.82
C LYS A 128 -24.32 4.62 -42.61
N ILE A 129 -23.81 4.33 -41.41
CA ILE A 129 -24.48 4.69 -40.14
C ILE A 129 -24.56 6.21 -40.03
N VAL A 130 -23.49 6.92 -40.32
CA VAL A 130 -23.46 8.40 -40.34
C VAL A 130 -24.51 8.96 -41.30
N ALA A 131 -24.59 8.43 -42.51
CA ALA A 131 -25.59 8.87 -43.49
C ALA A 131 -27.05 8.63 -43.05
N LEU A 132 -27.30 7.56 -42.27
CA LEU A 132 -28.63 7.31 -41.68
C LEU A 132 -28.94 8.33 -40.58
N ILE A 133 -27.92 8.69 -39.76
CA ILE A 133 -28.06 9.65 -38.69
C ILE A 133 -28.33 11.07 -39.25
N GLU A 134 -27.61 11.47 -40.29
CA GLU A 134 -27.79 12.77 -40.94
C GLU A 134 -29.24 13.02 -41.44
N ASN A 135 -29.91 11.95 -41.89
CA ASN A 135 -31.26 11.98 -42.39
C ASN A 135 -32.35 11.64 -41.37
N SER A 136 -31.97 11.52 -40.09
CA SER A 136 -32.89 11.18 -38.99
C SER A 136 -33.69 12.39 -38.52
N GLU A 137 -34.91 12.16 -38.02
CA GLU A 137 -35.71 13.20 -37.36
C GLU A 137 -35.09 13.61 -36.02
N LYS A 138 -35.33 14.85 -35.62
CA LYS A 138 -34.95 15.35 -34.31
C LYS A 138 -36.01 14.99 -33.28
N ILE A 139 -35.54 14.55 -32.10
CA ILE A 139 -36.37 14.22 -30.95
C ILE A 139 -35.86 14.95 -29.72
N THR A 140 -36.76 15.25 -28.78
CA THR A 140 -36.42 15.88 -27.51
C THR A 140 -36.52 14.86 -26.39
N LYS A 141 -35.44 14.70 -25.59
CA LYS A 141 -35.39 13.84 -24.43
C LYS A 141 -34.99 14.63 -23.18
N GLU A 142 -35.49 14.22 -22.04
CA GLU A 142 -35.05 14.76 -20.73
C GLU A 142 -34.07 13.81 -20.07
N ALA A 143 -33.02 14.37 -19.49
CA ALA A 143 -32.03 13.60 -18.75
C ALA A 143 -31.32 14.43 -17.67
N GLU A 144 -30.79 13.77 -16.66
CA GLU A 144 -29.92 14.38 -15.68
C GLU A 144 -28.45 14.14 -16.06
N LEU A 145 -27.69 15.23 -16.09
CA LEU A 145 -26.24 15.22 -16.26
C LEU A 145 -25.58 15.63 -14.96
N TYR A 146 -24.36 15.14 -14.70
CA TYR A 146 -23.63 15.41 -13.47
C TYR A 146 -22.35 16.16 -13.81
N LEU A 147 -22.13 17.32 -13.17
CA LEU A 147 -20.88 18.08 -13.24
C LEU A 147 -20.08 17.86 -11.96
N TYR A 148 -18.81 17.54 -12.11
CA TYR A 148 -17.86 17.38 -11.02
C TYR A 148 -16.75 18.40 -11.14
N GLU A 149 -16.45 19.08 -10.03
CA GLU A 149 -15.29 19.95 -9.94
C GLU A 149 -14.04 19.10 -9.81
N THR A 150 -13.11 19.26 -10.74
CA THR A 150 -11.79 18.64 -10.76
C THR A 150 -10.69 19.69 -10.60
N GLU A 151 -9.43 19.28 -10.48
CA GLU A 151 -8.28 20.21 -10.44
C GLU A 151 -8.16 21.06 -11.74
N ASN A 152 -8.75 20.58 -12.85
CA ASN A 152 -8.70 21.21 -14.17
C ASN A 152 -10.00 21.94 -14.57
N GLY A 153 -10.96 22.08 -13.66
CA GLY A 153 -12.28 22.65 -13.93
C GLY A 153 -13.40 21.65 -13.73
N TYR A 154 -14.53 21.86 -14.40
CA TYR A 154 -15.67 20.96 -14.31
C TYR A 154 -15.62 19.88 -15.39
N GLU A 155 -15.87 18.62 -14.99
CA GLU A 155 -16.01 17.48 -15.90
C GLU A 155 -17.42 16.91 -15.86
N ILE A 156 -17.96 16.55 -17.04
CA ILE A 156 -19.30 15.97 -17.19
C ILE A 156 -19.24 14.46 -16.94
N TYR A 157 -20.18 13.98 -16.15
CA TYR A 157 -20.48 12.56 -16.00
C TYR A 157 -21.94 12.31 -16.38
N ALA A 158 -22.16 11.34 -17.24
CA ALA A 158 -23.46 10.90 -17.64
C ALA A 158 -23.66 9.42 -17.28
N ASP A 159 -24.80 9.07 -16.74
CA ASP A 159 -25.16 7.67 -16.56
C ASP A 159 -25.62 7.06 -17.90
N LYS A 160 -25.95 5.76 -17.90
CA LYS A 160 -26.40 5.09 -19.13
C LYS A 160 -27.68 5.70 -19.70
N VAL A 161 -28.55 6.21 -18.86
CA VAL A 161 -29.82 6.81 -19.27
C VAL A 161 -29.58 8.15 -19.93
N ALA A 162 -28.71 8.95 -19.30
CA ALA A 162 -28.31 10.26 -19.84
C ALA A 162 -27.57 10.13 -21.19
N LEU A 163 -26.59 9.19 -21.25
CA LEU A 163 -25.89 8.91 -22.52
C LEU A 163 -26.84 8.42 -23.62
N ASN A 164 -27.81 7.58 -23.27
CA ASN A 164 -28.81 7.11 -24.22
C ASN A 164 -29.72 8.27 -24.72
N ALA A 165 -30.00 9.22 -23.85
CA ALA A 165 -30.75 10.41 -24.22
C ALA A 165 -29.94 11.33 -25.14
N VAL A 166 -28.66 11.62 -24.75
CA VAL A 166 -27.77 12.50 -25.53
C VAL A 166 -27.49 11.96 -26.93
N PHE A 167 -27.26 10.66 -27.04
CA PHE A 167 -26.90 10.03 -28.30
C PHE A 167 -28.11 9.34 -29.00
N GLY A 168 -29.32 9.81 -28.78
CA GLY A 168 -30.50 9.43 -29.59
C GLY A 168 -30.92 7.98 -29.49
N GLY A 169 -30.65 7.28 -28.38
CA GLY A 169 -31.06 5.89 -28.18
C GLY A 169 -29.99 4.84 -28.52
N ILE A 170 -28.73 5.21 -28.62
CA ILE A 170 -27.63 4.29 -28.95
C ILE A 170 -27.56 3.05 -28.03
N SER A 171 -27.76 3.20 -26.74
CA SER A 171 -27.71 2.08 -25.81
C SER A 171 -28.81 1.05 -26.06
N ASP A 172 -29.95 1.50 -26.53
CA ASP A 172 -31.08 0.62 -26.88
C ASP A 172 -30.76 -0.19 -28.14
N ILE A 173 -30.15 0.44 -29.14
CA ILE A 173 -29.68 -0.25 -30.35
C ILE A 173 -28.57 -1.24 -30.00
N GLN A 174 -27.60 -0.85 -29.20
CA GLN A 174 -26.51 -1.76 -28.78
C GLN A 174 -27.05 -2.99 -28.09
N LYS A 175 -28.04 -2.84 -27.22
CA LYS A 175 -28.69 -3.95 -26.53
C LYS A 175 -29.44 -4.85 -27.51
N GLU A 176 -30.24 -4.26 -28.40
CA GLU A 176 -30.99 -5.01 -29.42
C GLU A 176 -30.05 -5.81 -30.32
N VAL A 177 -28.97 -5.21 -30.81
CA VAL A 177 -27.98 -5.88 -31.66
C VAL A 177 -27.23 -6.98 -30.93
N GLN A 178 -26.95 -6.84 -29.63
CA GLN A 178 -26.29 -7.88 -28.82
C GLN A 178 -27.22 -9.06 -28.53
N GLU A 179 -28.52 -8.82 -28.38
CA GLU A 179 -29.52 -9.84 -28.06
C GLU A 179 -30.04 -10.55 -29.34
N LYS A 180 -29.89 -9.93 -30.52
CA LYS A 180 -30.40 -10.45 -31.78
C LYS A 180 -29.51 -11.60 -32.31
N LYS A 181 -30.10 -12.78 -32.48
CA LYS A 181 -29.42 -13.99 -32.96
C LYS A 181 -29.70 -14.32 -34.42
N THR A 182 -30.84 -13.89 -34.93
CA THR A 182 -31.28 -14.16 -36.30
C THR A 182 -31.49 -12.88 -37.08
N TYR A 183 -31.13 -12.88 -38.33
CA TYR A 183 -31.27 -11.77 -39.27
C TYR A 183 -31.95 -12.21 -40.53
N ASN A 184 -32.84 -11.39 -41.07
CA ASN A 184 -33.49 -11.64 -42.33
C ASN A 184 -32.57 -11.27 -43.50
N ILE A 185 -32.03 -12.24 -44.16
CA ILE A 185 -31.11 -12.07 -45.28
C ILE A 185 -31.86 -12.27 -46.61
N LEU A 186 -31.78 -11.26 -47.48
CA LEU A 186 -32.33 -11.34 -48.83
C LEU A 186 -31.43 -12.24 -49.71
N ALA A 187 -31.88 -13.43 -50.05
CA ALA A 187 -31.15 -14.35 -50.92
C ALA A 187 -31.06 -13.82 -52.35
N SER A 188 -30.09 -14.33 -53.14
CA SER A 188 -29.86 -13.89 -54.52
C SER A 188 -31.06 -14.09 -55.49
N ASN A 189 -32.01 -14.97 -55.12
CA ASN A 189 -33.24 -15.24 -55.84
C ASN A 189 -34.41 -14.34 -55.40
N GLY A 190 -34.22 -13.34 -54.57
CA GLY A 190 -35.24 -12.45 -54.05
C GLY A 190 -36.06 -12.96 -52.86
N SER A 191 -35.80 -14.19 -52.38
CA SER A 191 -36.45 -14.71 -51.18
C SER A 191 -35.76 -14.21 -49.91
N VAL A 192 -36.54 -13.95 -48.86
CA VAL A 192 -35.99 -13.61 -47.53
C VAL A 192 -35.69 -14.93 -46.80
N ARG A 193 -34.47 -15.09 -46.34
CA ARG A 193 -34.04 -16.26 -45.57
C ARG A 193 -33.56 -15.77 -44.19
N GLU A 194 -34.08 -16.40 -43.16
CA GLU A 194 -33.61 -16.18 -41.79
C GLU A 194 -32.35 -17.00 -41.57
N GLU A 195 -31.23 -16.35 -41.27
CA GLU A 195 -29.97 -17.02 -40.95
C GLU A 195 -29.50 -16.62 -39.54
N GLU A 196 -29.06 -17.65 -38.80
CA GLU A 196 -28.44 -17.43 -37.49
C GLU A 196 -26.99 -16.95 -37.69
N ILE A 197 -26.75 -15.72 -37.34
CA ILE A 197 -25.42 -15.09 -37.42
C ILE A 197 -24.77 -15.13 -36.05
N LYS A 198 -23.56 -15.68 -35.93
CA LYS A 198 -22.76 -15.58 -34.73
C LYS A 198 -22.38 -14.11 -34.48
N SER A 199 -23.22 -13.41 -33.74
CA SER A 199 -23.37 -11.96 -33.63
C SER A 199 -22.26 -11.24 -32.88
N THR A 200 -21.20 -11.92 -32.38
CA THR A 200 -20.22 -11.29 -31.47
C THR A 200 -19.39 -10.17 -32.11
N ASN A 201 -18.99 -10.31 -33.37
CA ASN A 201 -18.18 -9.27 -34.04
C ASN A 201 -19.02 -8.13 -34.59
N VAL A 202 -20.24 -8.39 -35.03
CA VAL A 202 -21.19 -7.39 -35.48
C VAL A 202 -21.62 -6.51 -34.32
N GLY A 203 -22.05 -7.10 -33.20
CA GLY A 203 -22.43 -6.35 -32.00
C GLY A 203 -21.28 -5.52 -31.41
N LYS A 204 -20.07 -6.06 -31.38
CA LYS A 204 -18.87 -5.34 -30.94
C LYS A 204 -18.50 -4.20 -31.90
N GLY A 205 -18.52 -4.46 -33.19
CA GLY A 205 -18.21 -3.45 -34.21
C GLY A 205 -19.21 -2.30 -34.20
N PHE A 206 -20.49 -2.62 -34.01
CA PHE A 206 -21.53 -1.62 -33.83
C PHE A 206 -21.29 -0.77 -32.55
N ALA A 207 -20.98 -1.43 -31.43
CA ALA A 207 -20.62 -0.72 -30.19
C ALA A 207 -19.41 0.20 -30.38
N GLU A 208 -18.42 -0.22 -31.18
CA GLU A 208 -17.24 0.61 -31.50
C GLU A 208 -17.57 1.83 -32.37
N CYS A 209 -18.58 1.76 -33.24
CA CYS A 209 -19.03 2.93 -34.01
C CYS A 209 -19.59 4.03 -33.12
N PHE A 210 -20.08 3.70 -31.94
CA PHE A 210 -20.68 4.61 -30.97
C PHE A 210 -19.90 4.73 -29.67
N SER A 211 -18.62 4.48 -29.70
CA SER A 211 -17.80 4.63 -28.48
C SER A 211 -17.63 6.10 -28.08
N THR A 212 -17.69 6.35 -26.78
CA THR A 212 -17.52 7.67 -26.17
C THR A 212 -16.45 7.61 -25.07
N ARG A 213 -15.89 8.76 -24.69
CA ARG A 213 -14.90 8.89 -23.60
C ARG A 213 -15.51 9.09 -22.21
N VAL A 214 -16.82 9.14 -22.09
CA VAL A 214 -17.47 9.42 -20.80
C VAL A 214 -17.42 8.22 -19.87
N SER A 215 -17.05 8.45 -18.64
CA SER A 215 -17.16 7.46 -17.57
C SER A 215 -18.63 7.26 -17.20
N LEU A 216 -19.11 6.02 -17.31
CA LEU A 216 -20.47 5.63 -16.96
C LEU A 216 -20.67 5.36 -15.45
N SER A 217 -19.63 5.50 -14.66
CA SER A 217 -19.74 5.31 -13.22
C SER A 217 -20.30 6.58 -12.59
N LYS A 218 -21.52 6.47 -12.03
CA LYS A 218 -22.06 7.50 -11.14
C LYS A 218 -21.02 7.70 -10.02
N PRO A 219 -20.47 8.92 -9.85
CA PRO A 219 -19.55 9.14 -8.73
C PRO A 219 -20.32 8.86 -7.45
N GLU A 220 -19.78 7.94 -6.65
CA GLU A 220 -20.38 7.63 -5.35
C GLU A 220 -20.36 8.92 -4.51
N THR A 221 -21.52 9.43 -4.16
CA THR A 221 -21.72 10.51 -3.18
C THR A 221 -21.45 9.97 -1.77
N ASN A 222 -20.26 9.44 -1.57
CA ASN A 222 -19.81 9.00 -0.27
C ASN A 222 -19.14 10.19 0.45
N SER A 223 -19.53 10.46 1.69
CA SER A 223 -18.83 11.43 2.54
C SER A 223 -17.32 11.19 2.46
N GLY A 224 -16.50 12.25 2.56
CA GLY A 224 -15.04 12.15 2.46
C GLY A 224 -14.44 11.04 3.34
N ILE A 225 -15.08 10.77 4.49
CA ILE A 225 -14.72 9.67 5.40
C ILE A 225 -14.95 8.28 4.76
N VAL A 226 -16.07 8.08 4.06
CA VAL A 226 -16.36 6.77 3.42
C VAL A 226 -15.45 6.55 2.22
N LYS A 227 -15.14 7.60 1.44
CA LYS A 227 -14.13 7.51 0.36
C LYS A 227 -12.74 7.19 0.90
N ALA A 228 -12.33 7.86 1.98
CA ALA A 228 -11.05 7.58 2.64
C ALA A 228 -11.01 6.14 3.17
N TRP A 229 -12.10 5.66 3.78
CA TRP A 229 -12.21 4.29 4.27
C TRP A 229 -12.15 3.25 3.15
N ASN A 230 -12.89 3.45 2.07
CA ASN A 230 -12.87 2.57 0.90
C ASN A 230 -11.50 2.54 0.23
N LYS A 231 -10.82 3.70 0.17
CA LYS A 231 -9.43 3.78 -0.30
C LYS A 231 -8.49 2.99 0.60
N ILE A 232 -8.56 3.18 1.93
CA ILE A 232 -7.75 2.42 2.89
C ILE A 232 -8.03 0.92 2.77
N LYS A 233 -9.29 0.52 2.66
CA LYS A 233 -9.67 -0.89 2.48
C LYS A 233 -9.09 -1.47 1.19
N LYS A 234 -9.23 -0.77 0.07
CA LYS A 234 -8.66 -1.18 -1.22
C LYS A 234 -7.14 -1.27 -1.17
N ASP A 235 -6.49 -0.26 -0.57
CA ASP A 235 -5.04 -0.25 -0.39
C ASP A 235 -4.58 -1.41 0.51
N PHE A 236 -5.35 -1.74 1.55
CA PHE A 236 -5.08 -2.90 2.41
C PHE A 236 -5.19 -4.22 1.65
N GLU A 237 -6.24 -4.41 0.85
CA GLU A 237 -6.42 -5.59 0.01
C GLU A 237 -5.27 -5.75 -0.99
N ILE A 238 -4.88 -4.67 -1.67
CA ILE A 238 -3.77 -4.67 -2.64
C ILE A 238 -2.45 -5.01 -1.96
N ASN A 239 -2.18 -4.44 -0.79
CA ASN A 239 -0.89 -4.58 -0.13
C ASN A 239 -0.72 -5.89 0.63
N PHE A 240 -1.79 -6.49 1.16
CA PHE A 240 -1.67 -7.63 2.06
C PHE A 240 -2.43 -8.87 1.62
N ILE A 241 -3.65 -8.71 1.10
CA ILE A 241 -4.51 -9.85 0.77
C ILE A 241 -4.15 -10.42 -0.61
N ASN A 242 -4.06 -9.56 -1.64
CA ASN A 242 -3.73 -9.98 -2.98
C ASN A 242 -2.38 -10.69 -3.03
N HIS A 243 -2.34 -11.82 -3.71
CA HIS A 243 -1.16 -12.70 -3.82
C HIS A 243 -0.60 -13.18 -2.47
N ASP A 244 -1.43 -13.23 -1.42
CA ASP A 244 -1.03 -13.72 -0.09
C ASP A 244 0.18 -12.99 0.52
N ARG A 245 0.35 -11.69 0.24
CA ARG A 245 1.51 -10.90 0.67
C ARG A 245 1.66 -10.82 2.19
N TRP A 246 0.57 -10.97 2.95
CA TRP A 246 0.64 -11.10 4.40
C TRP A 246 1.55 -12.25 4.87
N LYS A 247 1.65 -13.36 4.10
CA LYS A 247 2.56 -14.47 4.39
C LYS A 247 4.02 -14.04 4.36
N THR A 248 4.37 -13.07 3.50
CA THR A 248 5.72 -12.50 3.43
C THR A 248 6.06 -11.72 4.69
N ILE A 249 5.10 -10.96 5.24
CA ILE A 249 5.23 -10.27 6.53
C ILE A 249 5.50 -11.28 7.66
N PHE A 250 4.72 -12.35 7.75
CA PHE A 250 4.92 -13.38 8.79
C PHE A 250 6.26 -14.11 8.65
N LYS A 251 6.70 -14.41 7.43
CA LYS A 251 8.03 -14.99 7.18
C LYS A 251 9.13 -14.04 7.62
N GLY A 252 9.02 -12.77 7.27
CA GLY A 252 9.97 -11.73 7.67
C GLY A 252 10.01 -11.55 9.18
N LEU A 253 8.86 -11.51 9.84
CA LEU A 253 8.74 -11.46 11.30
C LEU A 253 9.45 -12.64 11.98
N TRP A 254 9.25 -13.85 11.45
CA TRP A 254 9.91 -15.04 11.98
C TRP A 254 11.44 -14.99 11.85
N ILE A 255 11.93 -14.47 10.72
CA ILE A 255 13.38 -14.27 10.49
C ILE A 255 13.94 -13.24 11.46
N THR A 256 13.22 -12.10 11.67
CA THR A 256 13.61 -11.07 12.65
C THR A 256 13.75 -11.65 14.05
N ILE A 257 12.75 -12.43 14.52
CA ILE A 257 12.79 -13.06 15.85
C ILE A 257 13.95 -14.04 15.98
N LYS A 258 14.12 -14.93 14.99
CA LYS A 258 15.24 -15.88 14.99
C LYS A 258 16.60 -15.16 15.03
N LEU A 259 16.77 -14.16 14.18
CA LEU A 259 18.00 -13.38 14.11
C LEU A 259 18.31 -12.74 15.46
N THR A 260 17.31 -12.08 16.07
CA THR A 260 17.47 -11.41 17.38
C THR A 260 17.87 -12.40 18.47
N VAL A 261 17.20 -13.56 18.54
CA VAL A 261 17.52 -14.59 19.55
C VAL A 261 18.92 -15.16 19.35
N CYS A 262 19.28 -15.55 18.13
CA CYS A 262 20.60 -16.11 17.84
C CYS A 262 21.72 -15.08 18.10
N ALA A 263 21.54 -13.83 17.68
CA ALA A 263 22.50 -12.77 17.90
C ALA A 263 22.67 -12.45 19.41
N LEU A 264 21.56 -12.40 20.16
CA LEU A 264 21.62 -12.17 21.60
C LEU A 264 22.37 -13.28 22.33
N LEU A 265 22.15 -14.55 21.98
CA LEU A 265 22.87 -15.67 22.60
C LEU A 265 24.37 -15.57 22.39
N ILE A 266 24.83 -15.26 21.17
CA ILE A 266 26.24 -14.99 20.90
C ILE A 266 26.70 -13.76 21.69
N GLY A 267 25.90 -12.68 21.68
CA GLY A 267 26.17 -11.44 22.40
C GLY A 267 26.33 -11.64 23.89
N ILE A 268 25.48 -12.46 24.53
CA ILE A 268 25.60 -12.83 25.96
C ILE A 268 26.94 -13.54 26.23
N VAL A 269 27.25 -14.60 25.48
CA VAL A 269 28.49 -15.34 25.68
C VAL A 269 29.72 -14.46 25.53
N LEU A 270 29.80 -13.72 24.43
CA LEU A 270 30.91 -12.83 24.13
C LEU A 270 31.00 -11.69 25.15
N GLY A 271 29.86 -11.08 25.46
CA GLY A 271 29.77 -9.95 26.40
C GLY A 271 30.23 -10.34 27.82
N PHE A 272 29.83 -11.50 28.31
CA PHE A 272 30.32 -12.01 29.60
C PHE A 272 31.84 -12.26 29.59
N LEU A 273 32.40 -12.84 28.53
CA LEU A 273 33.84 -13.06 28.39
C LEU A 273 34.61 -11.73 28.41
N VAL A 274 34.16 -10.76 27.62
CA VAL A 274 34.77 -9.42 27.55
C VAL A 274 34.64 -8.68 28.90
N ALA A 275 33.45 -8.70 29.52
CA ALA A 275 33.22 -8.08 30.82
C ALA A 275 34.11 -8.71 31.89
N PHE A 276 34.27 -10.04 31.89
CA PHE A 276 35.14 -10.74 32.85
C PHE A 276 36.59 -10.25 32.73
N VAL A 277 37.15 -10.19 31.52
CA VAL A 277 38.52 -9.67 31.30
C VAL A 277 38.64 -8.24 31.78
N ARG A 278 37.69 -7.37 31.43
CA ARG A 278 37.67 -5.95 31.80
C ARG A 278 37.55 -5.74 33.31
N CYS A 279 36.62 -6.45 33.98
CA CYS A 279 36.44 -6.33 35.44
C CYS A 279 37.63 -6.86 36.20
N THR A 280 38.20 -7.98 35.76
CA THR A 280 39.41 -8.54 36.38
C THR A 280 40.60 -7.60 36.28
N TYR A 281 40.78 -6.96 35.11
CA TYR A 281 41.80 -5.93 34.92
C TYR A 281 41.59 -4.75 35.85
N LEU A 282 40.36 -4.20 35.91
CA LEU A 282 40.07 -3.01 36.73
C LEU A 282 40.16 -3.23 38.24
N LYS A 283 39.84 -4.44 38.70
CA LYS A 283 39.86 -4.77 40.16
C LYS A 283 41.18 -5.36 40.66
N THR A 284 42.13 -5.63 39.78
CA THR A 284 43.44 -6.19 40.16
C THR A 284 44.50 -5.07 40.18
N LYS A 285 45.23 -4.93 41.30
CA LYS A 285 46.26 -3.88 41.44
C LYS A 285 47.57 -4.16 40.68
N LYS A 286 47.91 -5.43 40.41
CA LYS A 286 49.09 -5.85 39.62
C LYS A 286 48.63 -6.68 38.43
N HIS A 287 48.85 -6.19 37.21
CA HIS A 287 48.45 -6.84 35.97
C HIS A 287 49.60 -7.65 35.40
N GLY A 288 49.35 -8.92 35.08
CA GLY A 288 50.26 -9.71 34.25
C GLY A 288 50.18 -9.29 32.79
N ILE A 289 51.21 -9.54 32.02
CA ILE A 289 51.30 -9.21 30.59
C ILE A 289 50.12 -9.81 29.80
N ILE A 290 49.73 -11.03 30.12
CA ILE A 290 48.62 -11.75 29.47
C ILE A 290 47.29 -11.00 29.70
N LEU A 291 46.97 -10.62 30.94
CA LEU A 291 45.73 -9.90 31.27
C LEU A 291 45.69 -8.52 30.59
N SER A 292 46.84 -7.83 30.58
CA SER A 292 46.96 -6.53 29.88
C SER A 292 46.72 -6.65 28.38
N PHE A 293 47.26 -7.71 27.76
CA PHE A 293 47.06 -8.00 26.33
C PHE A 293 45.58 -8.25 26.01
N PHE A 294 44.90 -9.15 26.73
CA PHE A 294 43.47 -9.41 26.50
C PHE A 294 42.59 -8.21 26.81
N ASN A 295 42.94 -7.41 27.84
CA ASN A 295 42.24 -6.20 28.13
C ASN A 295 42.36 -5.16 27.01
N SER A 296 43.54 -5.02 26.37
CA SER A 296 43.73 -4.13 25.24
C SER A 296 42.88 -4.55 24.03
N ILE A 297 42.83 -5.86 23.72
CA ILE A 297 41.96 -6.38 22.68
C ILE A 297 40.48 -6.08 22.98
N ALA A 298 40.05 -6.36 24.21
CA ALA A 298 38.68 -6.07 24.66
C ALA A 298 38.36 -4.57 24.53
N GLN A 299 39.29 -3.71 24.87
CA GLN A 299 39.08 -2.25 24.76
C GLN A 299 38.98 -1.79 23.31
N ILE A 300 39.84 -2.29 22.41
CA ILE A 300 39.79 -2.01 20.97
C ILE A 300 38.44 -2.48 20.41
N TYR A 301 38.03 -3.71 20.71
CA TYR A 301 36.75 -4.27 20.31
C TYR A 301 35.57 -3.38 20.73
N LEU A 302 35.48 -3.02 22.01
CA LEU A 302 34.41 -2.15 22.53
C LEU A 302 34.41 -0.77 21.86
N THR A 303 35.60 -0.19 21.65
CA THR A 303 35.73 1.14 21.03
C THR A 303 35.31 1.09 19.56
N VAL A 304 35.73 0.11 18.80
CA VAL A 304 35.40 -0.01 17.38
C VAL A 304 33.92 -0.32 17.18
N ILE A 305 33.40 -1.34 17.87
CA ILE A 305 32.02 -1.79 17.66
C ILE A 305 31.00 -0.74 18.10
N ARG A 306 31.23 -0.09 19.25
CA ARG A 306 30.32 0.96 19.76
C ARG A 306 30.55 2.33 19.13
N GLY A 307 31.70 2.55 18.50
CA GLY A 307 32.06 3.79 17.83
C GLY A 307 31.67 3.86 16.36
N THR A 308 31.18 2.78 15.76
CA THR A 308 30.80 2.74 14.35
C THR A 308 29.32 2.34 14.16
N PRO A 309 28.64 2.85 13.12
CA PRO A 309 27.24 2.51 12.86
C PRO A 309 27.03 1.04 12.51
N ALA A 310 26.02 0.40 13.11
CA ALA A 310 25.68 -1.02 12.85
C ALA A 310 25.40 -1.31 11.37
N VAL A 311 24.81 -0.37 10.63
CA VAL A 311 24.59 -0.46 9.17
C VAL A 311 25.91 -0.67 8.42
N VAL A 312 26.94 0.11 8.76
CA VAL A 312 28.26 0.00 8.12
C VAL A 312 28.92 -1.32 8.48
N GLN A 313 28.81 -1.73 9.76
CA GLN A 313 29.36 -3.00 10.23
C GLN A 313 28.78 -4.19 9.47
N ILE A 314 27.45 -4.27 9.34
CA ILE A 314 26.82 -5.40 8.66
C ILE A 314 27.17 -5.43 7.16
N MET A 315 27.27 -4.27 6.52
CA MET A 315 27.67 -4.19 5.11
C MET A 315 29.11 -4.65 4.90
N ILE A 316 30.04 -4.21 5.75
CA ILE A 316 31.44 -4.66 5.69
C ILE A 316 31.54 -6.18 5.97
N ILE A 317 30.94 -6.65 7.05
CA ILE A 317 30.98 -8.06 7.44
C ILE A 317 30.41 -8.95 6.35
N TYR A 318 29.28 -8.57 5.76
CA TYR A 318 28.67 -9.37 4.72
C TYR A 318 29.40 -9.23 3.37
N PHE A 319 29.48 -8.03 2.78
CA PHE A 319 29.96 -7.87 1.41
C PHE A 319 31.47 -8.05 1.27
N VAL A 320 32.26 -7.65 2.29
CA VAL A 320 33.72 -7.69 2.20
C VAL A 320 34.28 -8.98 2.74
N ILE A 321 33.69 -9.53 3.83
CA ILE A 321 34.26 -10.70 4.52
C ILE A 321 33.52 -11.99 4.14
N PHE A 322 32.21 -12.06 4.36
CA PHE A 322 31.48 -13.32 4.30
C PHE A 322 30.97 -13.71 2.92
N MET A 323 30.54 -12.77 2.12
CA MET A 323 30.07 -13.03 0.75
C MET A 323 31.15 -13.68 -0.13
N PRO A 324 32.42 -13.22 -0.12
CA PRO A 324 33.50 -13.92 -0.85
C PRO A 324 33.80 -15.33 -0.35
N LEU A 325 33.49 -15.61 0.92
CA LEU A 325 33.64 -16.93 1.53
C LEU A 325 32.42 -17.84 1.33
N GLY A 326 31.39 -17.37 0.61
CA GLY A 326 30.16 -18.13 0.38
C GLY A 326 29.26 -18.31 1.62
N VAL A 327 29.43 -17.48 2.66
CA VAL A 327 28.62 -17.54 3.87
C VAL A 327 27.26 -16.90 3.60
N ASP A 328 26.18 -17.55 4.08
CA ASP A 328 24.84 -17.06 3.88
C ASP A 328 24.54 -15.78 4.66
N LYS A 329 23.51 -15.04 4.22
CA LYS A 329 23.12 -13.74 4.80
C LYS A 329 22.67 -13.84 6.24
N PHE A 330 21.97 -14.93 6.61
CA PHE A 330 21.45 -15.10 7.96
C PHE A 330 22.58 -15.29 8.96
N LEU A 331 23.52 -16.18 8.67
CA LEU A 331 24.68 -16.40 9.53
C LEU A 331 25.55 -15.14 9.62
N SER A 332 25.74 -14.43 8.51
CA SER A 332 26.47 -13.16 8.48
C SER A 332 25.81 -12.12 9.40
N ALA A 333 24.50 -12.01 9.37
CA ALA A 333 23.75 -11.11 10.23
C ALA A 333 23.81 -11.54 11.70
N VAL A 334 23.70 -12.84 11.99
CA VAL A 334 23.82 -13.38 13.34
C VAL A 334 25.18 -13.05 13.96
N VAL A 335 26.25 -13.22 13.21
CA VAL A 335 27.61 -12.88 13.68
C VAL A 335 27.76 -11.37 13.89
N CYS A 336 27.33 -10.56 12.93
CA CYS A 336 27.42 -9.11 13.02
C CYS A 336 26.67 -8.56 14.24
N PHE A 337 25.40 -8.90 14.38
CA PHE A 337 24.59 -8.44 15.51
C PHE A 337 25.01 -9.10 16.83
N GLY A 338 25.53 -10.32 16.79
CA GLY A 338 26.13 -10.97 17.96
C GLY A 338 27.38 -10.25 18.46
N LEU A 339 28.26 -9.81 17.57
CA LEU A 339 29.40 -8.96 17.90
C LEU A 339 28.93 -7.59 18.42
N ASN A 340 27.94 -6.99 17.78
CA ASN A 340 27.42 -5.70 18.20
C ASN A 340 26.78 -5.79 19.59
N SER A 341 25.83 -6.69 19.81
CA SER A 341 25.18 -6.91 21.10
C SER A 341 26.19 -7.34 22.17
N GLY A 342 27.22 -8.12 21.83
CA GLY A 342 28.27 -8.52 22.75
C GLY A 342 29.02 -7.33 23.38
N ALA A 343 29.21 -6.25 22.61
CA ALA A 343 29.84 -5.05 23.14
C ALA A 343 28.91 -4.31 24.14
N TYR A 344 27.60 -4.25 23.87
CA TYR A 344 26.63 -3.67 24.80
C TYR A 344 26.44 -4.54 26.06
N VAL A 345 26.31 -5.86 25.88
CA VAL A 345 26.23 -6.83 27.00
C VAL A 345 27.47 -6.74 27.89
N ALA A 346 28.66 -6.61 27.30
CA ALA A 346 29.90 -6.44 28.09
C ALA A 346 29.84 -5.23 29.01
N GLU A 347 29.35 -4.12 28.55
CA GLU A 347 29.19 -2.91 29.37
C GLU A 347 28.07 -3.03 30.40
N ILE A 348 26.96 -3.70 30.07
CA ILE A 348 25.88 -4.01 31.01
C ILE A 348 26.41 -4.86 32.16
N VAL A 349 27.10 -5.96 31.85
CA VAL A 349 27.65 -6.87 32.83
C VAL A 349 28.74 -6.19 33.66
N ARG A 350 29.64 -5.44 33.01
CA ARG A 350 30.65 -4.65 33.72
C ARG A 350 30.03 -3.67 34.69
N GLY A 351 29.02 -2.92 34.26
CA GLY A 351 28.26 -1.97 35.08
C GLY A 351 27.61 -2.64 36.29
N GLY A 352 26.97 -3.81 36.08
CA GLY A 352 26.36 -4.58 37.15
C GLY A 352 27.38 -5.15 38.17
N ILE A 353 28.56 -5.61 37.73
CA ILE A 353 29.64 -6.05 38.65
C ILE A 353 30.22 -4.85 39.40
N MET A 354 30.40 -3.74 38.77
CA MET A 354 30.92 -2.51 39.39
C MET A 354 29.92 -1.79 40.32
N SER A 355 28.65 -2.13 40.25
CA SER A 355 27.61 -1.56 41.15
C SER A 355 27.55 -2.28 42.50
N VAL A 356 28.20 -3.43 42.65
CA VAL A 356 28.31 -4.13 43.94
C VAL A 356 29.33 -3.42 44.80
N ASP A 357 28.95 -3.09 46.04
CA ASP A 357 29.76 -2.39 47.01
C ASP A 357 31.08 -3.13 47.25
N ASP A 358 32.21 -2.39 47.24
CA ASP A 358 33.55 -2.99 47.46
C ASP A 358 33.70 -3.57 48.85
N GLY A 359 32.93 -3.14 49.86
CA GLY A 359 32.83 -3.74 51.16
C GLY A 359 32.39 -5.22 51.14
N GLN A 360 31.60 -5.64 50.13
CA GLN A 360 31.24 -7.03 49.93
C GLN A 360 32.45 -7.89 49.52
N ILE A 361 33.36 -7.29 48.76
CA ILE A 361 34.60 -7.98 48.35
C ILE A 361 35.54 -8.08 49.55
N GLU A 362 35.65 -7.01 50.35
CA GLU A 362 36.46 -7.00 51.56
C GLU A 362 35.93 -7.99 52.60
N ALA A 363 34.63 -8.02 52.82
CA ALA A 363 33.99 -8.97 53.74
C ALA A 363 34.24 -10.43 53.29
N GLY A 364 34.10 -10.74 51.99
CA GLY A 364 34.41 -12.07 51.47
C GLY A 364 35.86 -12.49 51.70
N ARG A 365 36.79 -11.54 51.49
CA ARG A 365 38.22 -11.79 51.74
C ARG A 365 38.53 -11.98 53.22
N SER A 366 37.86 -11.26 54.10
CA SER A 366 37.98 -11.37 55.54
C SER A 366 37.50 -12.71 56.07
N LEU A 367 36.52 -13.32 55.37
CA LEU A 367 36.04 -14.69 55.60
C LEU A 367 36.96 -15.77 55.02
N GLY A 368 38.12 -15.40 54.44
CA GLY A 368 39.10 -16.32 53.89
C GLY A 368 38.85 -16.75 52.44
N PHE A 369 37.88 -16.21 51.77
CA PHE A 369 37.66 -16.49 50.35
C PHE A 369 38.75 -15.90 49.47
N ASN A 370 39.20 -16.65 48.49
CA ASN A 370 40.06 -16.09 47.45
C ASN A 370 39.23 -15.19 46.49
N TYR A 371 39.90 -14.46 45.59
CA TYR A 371 39.24 -13.52 44.67
C TYR A 371 38.14 -14.20 43.83
N MET A 372 38.43 -15.39 43.30
CA MET A 372 37.48 -16.13 42.45
C MET A 372 36.26 -16.61 43.26
N GLN A 373 36.46 -17.08 44.47
CA GLN A 373 35.37 -17.48 45.37
C GLN A 373 34.51 -16.28 45.76
N THR A 374 35.13 -15.14 46.12
CA THR A 374 34.42 -13.91 46.44
C THR A 374 33.56 -13.44 45.23
N MET A 375 34.14 -13.45 44.02
CA MET A 375 33.42 -13.10 42.80
C MET A 375 32.25 -14.04 42.53
N LEU A 376 32.45 -15.35 42.64
CA LEU A 376 31.44 -16.35 42.29
C LEU A 376 30.30 -16.44 43.31
N TYR A 377 30.61 -16.39 44.61
CA TYR A 377 29.64 -16.65 45.68
C TYR A 377 28.98 -15.38 46.24
N ILE A 378 29.66 -14.23 46.15
CA ILE A 378 29.16 -12.97 46.73
C ILE A 378 28.81 -11.97 45.68
N VAL A 379 29.74 -11.62 44.80
CA VAL A 379 29.57 -10.49 43.84
C VAL A 379 28.64 -10.90 42.70
N PHE A 380 28.87 -12.05 42.09
CA PHE A 380 28.13 -12.47 40.88
C PHE A 380 26.61 -12.62 41.11
N PRO A 381 26.12 -13.26 42.22
CA PRO A 381 24.69 -13.36 42.47
C PRO A 381 24.01 -12.01 42.68
N GLN A 382 24.69 -11.03 43.27
CA GLN A 382 24.19 -9.69 43.47
C GLN A 382 24.18 -8.91 42.13
N ALA A 383 25.31 -8.94 41.41
CA ALA A 383 25.43 -8.32 40.10
C ALA A 383 24.42 -8.87 39.09
N PHE A 384 24.14 -10.18 39.12
CA PHE A 384 23.22 -10.85 38.21
C PHE A 384 21.80 -10.30 38.31
N LYS A 385 21.33 -9.97 39.51
CA LYS A 385 20.00 -9.34 39.71
C LYS A 385 19.93 -7.96 39.05
N ALA A 386 21.00 -7.18 39.08
CA ALA A 386 21.07 -5.87 38.43
C ALA A 386 21.22 -5.97 36.92
N VAL A 387 21.96 -6.97 36.42
CA VAL A 387 22.25 -7.21 35.01
C VAL A 387 21.05 -7.75 34.25
N LEU A 388 20.25 -8.66 34.86
CA LEU A 388 19.18 -9.38 34.18
C LEU A 388 18.11 -8.47 33.55
N PRO A 389 17.58 -7.40 34.21
CA PRO A 389 16.66 -6.47 33.61
C PRO A 389 17.28 -5.69 32.43
N ALA A 390 18.56 -5.33 32.54
CA ALA A 390 19.27 -4.60 31.50
C ALA A 390 19.51 -5.50 30.26
N LEU A 391 19.83 -6.80 30.44
CA LEU A 391 19.92 -7.77 29.36
C LEU A 391 18.57 -7.99 28.67
N ALA A 392 17.49 -8.06 29.45
CA ALA A 392 16.15 -8.18 28.90
C ALA A 392 15.77 -6.93 28.08
N ASN A 393 16.20 -5.73 28.48
CA ASN A 393 16.03 -4.53 27.69
C ASN A 393 16.91 -4.51 26.43
N GLU A 394 18.12 -5.06 26.49
CA GLU A 394 19.02 -5.25 25.34
C GLU A 394 18.35 -6.10 24.25
N PHE A 395 17.62 -7.16 24.63
CA PHE A 395 16.83 -7.94 23.69
C PHE A 395 15.80 -7.09 22.93
N VAL A 396 15.11 -6.19 23.62
CA VAL A 396 14.13 -5.27 23.01
C VAL A 396 14.79 -4.28 22.05
N VAL A 397 15.98 -3.79 22.40
CA VAL A 397 16.77 -2.90 21.56
C VAL A 397 17.25 -3.61 20.31
N LEU A 398 17.87 -4.77 20.48
CA LEU A 398 18.43 -5.59 19.40
C LEU A 398 17.35 -5.99 18.37
N LEU A 399 16.13 -6.30 18.83
CA LEU A 399 15.02 -6.63 17.96
C LEU A 399 14.72 -5.52 16.93
N LYS A 400 14.86 -4.25 17.30
CA LYS A 400 14.67 -3.12 16.39
C LYS A 400 15.90 -2.92 15.49
N GLU A 401 17.09 -3.08 16.06
CA GLU A 401 18.35 -2.87 15.36
C GLU A 401 18.57 -3.92 14.27
N THR A 402 18.06 -5.14 14.42
CA THR A 402 18.14 -6.16 13.37
C THR A 402 17.43 -5.77 12.08
N SER A 403 16.55 -4.77 12.08
CA SER A 403 15.92 -4.23 10.85
C SER A 403 16.94 -3.71 9.83
N VAL A 404 18.14 -3.37 10.27
CA VAL A 404 19.26 -2.97 9.41
C VAL A 404 19.76 -4.11 8.51
N ALA A 405 19.45 -5.39 8.83
CA ALA A 405 19.75 -6.54 7.97
C ALA A 405 19.10 -6.48 6.59
N PHE A 406 18.09 -5.64 6.44
CA PHE A 406 17.51 -5.30 5.14
C PHE A 406 18.57 -4.87 4.11
N TYR A 407 19.60 -4.11 4.51
CA TYR A 407 20.63 -3.58 3.61
C TYR A 407 21.50 -4.67 2.95
N ILE A 408 21.59 -5.86 3.54
CA ILE A 408 22.26 -7.02 2.92
C ILE A 408 21.26 -7.93 2.18
N GLY A 409 20.00 -7.52 2.09
CA GLY A 409 18.93 -8.28 1.45
C GLY A 409 18.53 -9.55 2.21
N LEU A 410 18.65 -9.55 3.54
CA LEU A 410 18.07 -10.59 4.39
C LEU A 410 16.54 -10.40 4.43
N GLY A 411 15.80 -11.49 4.24
CA GLY A 411 14.33 -11.48 4.17
C GLY A 411 13.64 -11.28 5.53
N ASP A 412 14.08 -10.30 6.32
CA ASP A 412 13.51 -9.91 7.61
C ASP A 412 12.18 -9.13 7.46
N LEU A 413 11.62 -8.67 8.56
CA LEU A 413 10.35 -7.92 8.56
C LEU A 413 10.43 -6.62 7.77
N MET A 414 11.55 -5.89 7.85
CA MET A 414 11.76 -4.66 7.09
C MET A 414 11.88 -4.94 5.60
N TYR A 415 12.60 -5.99 5.22
CA TYR A 415 12.69 -6.46 3.84
C TYR A 415 11.31 -6.83 3.28
N ALA A 416 10.49 -7.55 4.08
CA ALA A 416 9.14 -7.95 3.67
C ALA A 416 8.26 -6.72 3.37
N GLY A 417 8.28 -5.72 4.24
CA GLY A 417 7.55 -4.47 4.02
C GLY A 417 8.02 -3.71 2.77
N ASN A 418 9.34 -3.64 2.56
CA ASN A 418 9.91 -2.97 1.40
C ASN A 418 9.65 -3.72 0.09
N ALA A 419 9.65 -5.06 0.11
CA ALA A 419 9.29 -5.89 -1.04
C ALA A 419 7.83 -5.68 -1.45
N ILE A 420 6.90 -5.61 -0.48
CA ILE A 420 5.49 -5.30 -0.75
C ILE A 420 5.37 -3.87 -1.32
N ARG A 421 6.03 -2.89 -0.71
CA ARG A 421 6.06 -1.51 -1.19
C ARG A 421 6.49 -1.41 -2.65
N SER A 422 7.55 -2.10 -3.01
CA SER A 422 8.08 -2.11 -4.38
C SER A 422 7.13 -2.82 -5.36
N ALA A 423 6.49 -3.91 -4.94
CA ALA A 423 5.57 -4.68 -5.78
C ALA A 423 4.21 -4.00 -5.98
N THR A 424 3.79 -3.13 -5.05
CA THR A 424 2.48 -2.47 -5.10
C THR A 424 2.56 -0.99 -5.44
N TYR A 425 3.77 -0.42 -5.54
CA TYR A 425 4.01 1.02 -5.66
C TYR A 425 3.30 1.85 -4.58
N SER A 426 2.99 1.22 -3.43
CA SER A 426 2.33 1.85 -2.28
C SER A 426 3.38 2.20 -1.23
N PRO A 427 3.84 3.47 -1.13
CA PRO A 427 4.96 3.82 -0.26
C PRO A 427 4.61 3.79 1.23
N PHE A 428 3.37 4.05 1.58
CA PHE A 428 2.97 4.34 2.96
C PHE A 428 2.51 3.10 3.74
N MET A 429 1.51 2.38 3.21
CA MET A 429 0.81 1.35 3.97
C MET A 429 1.69 0.16 4.43
N PRO A 430 2.58 -0.42 3.59
CA PRO A 430 3.47 -1.50 4.03
C PRO A 430 4.45 -1.07 5.11
N LEU A 431 5.00 0.16 5.04
CA LEU A 431 5.94 0.66 6.03
C LEU A 431 5.25 0.96 7.37
N VAL A 432 4.04 1.51 7.34
CA VAL A 432 3.23 1.71 8.56
C VAL A 432 2.90 0.38 9.21
N ALA A 433 2.52 -0.64 8.43
CA ALA A 433 2.25 -1.97 8.96
C ALA A 433 3.49 -2.57 9.66
N VAL A 434 4.68 -2.48 9.03
CA VAL A 434 5.94 -2.91 9.63
C VAL A 434 6.22 -2.16 10.93
N ALA A 435 6.05 -0.82 10.93
CA ALA A 435 6.25 0.00 12.12
C ALA A 435 5.29 -0.38 13.27
N LEU A 436 4.02 -0.65 12.95
CA LEU A 436 3.02 -1.10 13.93
C LEU A 436 3.36 -2.48 14.50
N ILE A 437 3.83 -3.42 13.67
CA ILE A 437 4.26 -4.74 14.13
C ILE A 437 5.44 -4.61 15.09
N TYR A 438 6.48 -3.82 14.75
CA TYR A 438 7.59 -3.54 15.66
C TYR A 438 7.10 -2.88 16.95
N LEU A 439 6.20 -1.91 16.88
CA LEU A 439 5.64 -1.24 18.06
C LEU A 439 4.92 -2.23 18.99
N VAL A 440 4.08 -3.11 18.45
CA VAL A 440 3.36 -4.13 19.23
C VAL A 440 4.34 -5.10 19.90
N MET A 441 5.35 -5.57 19.16
CA MET A 441 6.40 -6.44 19.73
C MET A 441 7.16 -5.74 20.86
N VAL A 442 7.62 -4.52 20.63
CA VAL A 442 8.39 -3.74 21.63
C VAL A 442 7.54 -3.46 22.87
N LEU A 443 6.28 -3.03 22.70
CA LEU A 443 5.39 -2.79 23.84
C LEU A 443 5.10 -4.07 24.63
N GLY A 444 4.88 -5.19 23.95
CA GLY A 444 4.68 -6.50 24.57
C GLY A 444 5.90 -6.94 25.40
N LEU A 445 7.09 -6.92 24.77
CA LEU A 445 8.34 -7.29 25.42
C LEU A 445 8.72 -6.35 26.56
N SER A 446 8.58 -5.02 26.38
CA SER A 446 8.86 -4.05 27.45
C SER A 446 7.96 -4.24 28.67
N ARG A 447 6.70 -4.69 28.49
CA ARG A 447 5.83 -5.07 29.61
C ARG A 447 6.34 -6.30 30.34
N LEU A 448 6.81 -7.32 29.60
CA LEU A 448 7.39 -8.52 30.18
C LEU A 448 8.66 -8.19 30.98
N VAL A 449 9.54 -7.36 30.42
CA VAL A 449 10.75 -6.88 31.12
C VAL A 449 10.39 -6.11 32.40
N SER A 450 9.40 -5.21 32.34
CA SER A 450 8.94 -4.47 33.52
C SER A 450 8.34 -5.38 34.61
N MET A 451 7.66 -6.45 34.21
CA MET A 451 7.16 -7.44 35.17
C MET A 451 8.30 -8.25 35.83
N LEU A 452 9.31 -8.62 35.04
CA LEU A 452 10.53 -9.29 35.55
C LEU A 452 11.25 -8.39 36.57
N GLU A 453 11.49 -7.15 36.21
CA GLU A 453 12.14 -6.16 37.08
C GLU A 453 11.41 -5.99 38.42
N ARG A 454 10.09 -5.89 38.42
CA ARG A 454 9.28 -5.80 39.64
C ARG A 454 9.44 -7.02 40.53
N ARG A 455 9.44 -8.23 39.96
CA ARG A 455 9.62 -9.48 40.72
C ARG A 455 11.00 -9.58 41.40
N LEU A 456 12.05 -9.11 40.69
CA LEU A 456 13.42 -9.12 41.25
C LEU A 456 13.56 -8.12 42.39
N ARG A 457 12.98 -6.92 42.30
CA ARG A 457 13.01 -5.90 43.36
C ARG A 457 12.17 -6.26 44.58
N THR A 458 11.11 -7.03 44.45
CA THR A 458 10.23 -7.40 45.58
C THR A 458 10.94 -8.40 46.55
N ASN A 459 11.97 -9.12 46.12
CA ASN A 459 12.74 -10.04 46.91
C ASN A 459 13.89 -9.36 47.66
N GLU A 460 14.03 -8.04 47.63
CA GLU A 460 15.05 -7.25 48.33
C GLU A 460 14.52 -6.51 49.58
N ARG A 461 13.21 -6.71 49.89
CA ARG A 461 12.61 -6.25 51.17
C ARG A 461 12.42 -7.44 52.14
#